data_bddbce750c1f0709e29c3bf3d06f8b1d
#
_entry.id   bddbce750c1f0709e29c3bf3d06f8b1d
#
_cell.length_a   1.000
_cell.length_b   1.000
_cell.length_c   1.000
_cell.angle_alpha   90.00
_cell.angle_beta   90.00
_cell.angle_gamma   90.00
#
_symmetry.space_group_name_H-M   'P 1'
#
loop_
_entity.id
_entity.type
_entity.pdbx_description
1 polymer ?
#
loop_
_entity_poly.entity_id
_entity_poly.type
_entity_poly.pdbx_seq_one_letter_code
_entity_poly.pdbx_strand_id
1 'polypeptide(L)'
;LVPIWMIGMLNENHVRILMERLISSSGEKKNIVDDSNRKESLKDIDAYIKNVLHGEIKFNNGKLEYQGDDNKKFGVGAIANGLKSFAIIKRLLDNGYMQEDSLFIIDEPEVHLHPEWQLFFAELLVILQMKLKLKMLITSHSPYFLQAIEVFSKKYKISDTVHYYLAERQEEGAIVRNVDNDLDATYKLLAQPIIKLREMYEALNDDNR
;
A
#
# COMPACT_ATOMS: atom_id res chain seq x y z
N LEU A 1 17.79 -0.52 0.41
CA LEU A 1 17.67 0.32 -0.79
C LEU A 1 16.19 0.67 -0.96
N VAL A 2 15.84 1.92 -0.67
CA VAL A 2 14.51 2.47 -0.96
C VAL A 2 14.33 2.46 -2.47
N PRO A 3 13.18 2.11 -3.00
CA PRO A 3 12.92 2.16 -4.43
C PRO A 3 13.18 3.57 -4.97
N ILE A 4 13.83 3.67 -6.14
CA ILE A 4 14.26 4.95 -6.74
C ILE A 4 13.08 5.91 -6.94
N TRP A 5 11.87 5.41 -7.20
CA TRP A 5 10.65 6.21 -7.33
C TRP A 5 10.21 6.88 -6.01
N MET A 6 10.48 6.26 -4.87
CA MET A 6 10.20 6.84 -3.55
C MET A 6 11.22 7.95 -3.21
N ILE A 7 12.41 7.93 -3.81
CA ILE A 7 13.46 8.94 -3.59
C ILE A 7 13.14 10.24 -4.33
N GLY A 8 12.49 10.17 -5.50
CA GLY A 8 12.21 11.35 -6.33
C GLY A 8 11.10 12.26 -5.82
N MET A 9 10.21 11.78 -4.94
CA MET A 9 9.06 12.53 -4.41
C MET A 9 9.22 12.96 -2.95
N LEU A 10 10.15 12.37 -2.21
CA LEU A 10 10.39 12.71 -0.81
C LEU A 10 11.54 13.72 -0.71
N ASN A 11 11.32 14.79 0.06
CA ASN A 11 12.41 15.64 0.54
C ASN A 11 13.50 14.72 1.16
N GLU A 12 14.79 15.00 0.92
CA GLU A 12 15.93 14.21 1.41
C GLU A 12 15.82 13.84 2.90
N ASN A 13 15.19 14.69 3.69
CA ASN A 13 14.92 14.45 5.10
C ASN A 13 13.97 13.29 5.35
N HIS A 14 12.90 13.14 4.54
CA HIS A 14 11.93 12.03 4.71
C HIS A 14 12.56 10.69 4.34
N VAL A 15 13.35 10.64 3.28
CA VAL A 15 14.10 9.43 2.89
C VAL A 15 15.07 9.03 3.99
N ARG A 16 15.80 10.00 4.56
CA ARG A 16 16.73 9.74 5.66
C ARG A 16 16.01 9.19 6.88
N ILE A 17 14.91 9.80 7.30
CA ILE A 17 14.11 9.34 8.44
C ILE A 17 13.59 7.92 8.19
N LEU A 18 13.06 7.64 6.99
CA LEU A 18 12.59 6.30 6.65
C LEU A 18 13.74 5.29 6.70
N MET A 19 14.90 5.62 6.15
CA MET A 19 16.08 4.76 6.20
C MET A 19 16.54 4.50 7.63
N GLU A 20 16.60 5.51 8.47
CA GLU A 20 16.91 5.36 9.89
C GLU A 20 15.94 4.40 10.57
N ARG A 21 14.64 4.53 10.31
CA ARG A 21 13.61 3.64 10.86
C ARG A 21 13.70 2.20 10.35
N LEU A 22 14.13 2.00 9.11
CA LEU A 22 14.33 0.67 8.54
C LEU A 22 15.60 0.00 9.06
N ILE A 23 16.66 0.76 9.31
CA ILE A 23 17.96 0.26 9.76
C ILE A 23 18.00 0.07 11.27
N SER A 24 17.40 0.99 12.03
CA SER A 24 17.39 0.89 13.49
C SER A 24 16.73 -0.41 13.93
N SER A 25 17.50 -1.30 14.52
CA SER A 25 16.90 -2.30 15.40
C SER A 25 16.34 -1.55 16.59
N SER A 26 15.07 -1.66 16.86
CA SER A 26 14.42 -1.00 17.99
C SER A 26 15.05 -1.48 19.31
N GLY A 27 16.17 -0.87 19.69
CA GLY A 27 16.78 -1.07 21.00
C GLY A 27 15.96 -0.46 22.15
N GLU A 28 15.07 0.44 21.82
CA GLU A 28 14.05 0.94 22.73
C GLU A 28 12.69 0.37 22.36
N LYS A 29 12.42 -0.85 22.80
CA LYS A 29 11.05 -1.27 23.09
C LYS A 29 10.55 -0.29 24.15
N LYS A 30 10.04 0.87 23.72
CA LYS A 30 9.20 1.68 24.59
C LYS A 30 8.19 0.72 25.18
N ASN A 31 8.15 0.62 26.50
CA ASN A 31 7.31 -0.24 27.30
C ASN A 31 5.97 -0.51 26.60
N ILE A 32 5.95 -1.54 25.79
CA ILE A 32 4.71 -2.10 25.27
C ILE A 32 4.12 -2.73 26.51
N VAL A 33 3.21 -2.01 27.17
CA VAL A 33 2.26 -2.63 28.08
C VAL A 33 1.87 -3.93 27.42
N ASP A 34 1.92 -5.00 28.17
CA ASP A 34 1.80 -6.39 27.70
C ASP A 34 0.39 -6.62 27.13
N ASP A 35 0.11 -6.00 25.98
CA ASP A 35 -1.16 -6.06 25.29
C ASP A 35 -1.16 -7.32 24.42
N SER A 36 -1.75 -8.37 24.98
CA SER A 36 -1.93 -9.66 24.32
C SER A 36 -2.66 -9.49 22.96
N ASN A 37 -3.62 -8.56 22.88
CA ASN A 37 -4.38 -8.27 21.65
C ASN A 37 -3.48 -7.72 20.53
N ARG A 38 -2.52 -6.87 20.89
CA ARG A 38 -1.56 -6.34 19.93
C ARG A 38 -0.62 -7.42 19.40
N LYS A 39 -0.13 -8.30 20.28
CA LYS A 39 0.71 -9.43 19.87
C LYS A 39 -0.02 -10.37 18.91
N GLU A 40 -1.30 -10.61 19.14
CA GLU A 40 -2.15 -11.42 18.26
C GLU A 40 -2.37 -10.71 16.91
N SER A 41 -2.71 -9.42 16.91
CA SER A 41 -2.86 -8.62 15.69
C SER A 41 -1.60 -8.63 14.83
N LEU A 42 -0.41 -8.51 15.42
CA LEU A 42 0.85 -8.57 14.69
C LEU A 42 1.12 -9.96 14.10
N LYS A 43 0.76 -11.05 14.80
CA LYS A 43 0.86 -12.42 14.28
C LYS A 43 -0.05 -12.64 13.08
N ASP A 44 -1.28 -12.13 13.13
CA ASP A 44 -2.24 -12.23 12.02
C ASP A 44 -1.72 -11.51 10.78
N ILE A 45 -1.18 -10.29 10.96
CA ILE A 45 -0.58 -9.49 9.88
C ILE A 45 0.63 -10.23 9.29
N ASP A 46 1.50 -10.77 10.14
CA ASP A 46 2.66 -11.56 9.72
C ASP A 46 2.26 -12.79 8.91
N ALA A 47 1.26 -13.51 9.39
CA ALA A 47 0.73 -14.69 8.68
C ALA A 47 0.16 -14.30 7.30
N TYR A 48 -0.56 -13.17 7.22
CA TYR A 48 -1.07 -12.66 5.96
C TYR A 48 0.07 -12.34 4.98
N ILE A 49 1.05 -11.55 5.42
CA ILE A 49 2.21 -11.17 4.60
C ILE A 49 2.95 -12.43 4.12
N LYS A 50 3.20 -13.39 5.00
CA LYS A 50 3.88 -14.64 4.68
C LYS A 50 3.12 -15.45 3.63
N ASN A 51 1.80 -15.57 3.77
CA ASN A 51 0.96 -16.30 2.81
C ASN A 51 0.98 -15.64 1.43
N VAL A 52 0.89 -14.31 1.37
CA VAL A 52 0.92 -13.57 0.10
C VAL A 52 2.28 -13.68 -0.57
N LEU A 53 3.36 -13.59 0.21
CA LEU A 53 4.72 -13.59 -0.31
C LEU A 53 5.25 -15.00 -0.62
N HIS A 54 4.62 -16.06 -0.15
CA HIS A 54 5.15 -17.43 -0.19
C HIS A 54 6.58 -17.50 0.35
N GLY A 55 6.84 -16.81 1.47
CA GLY A 55 8.15 -16.73 2.09
C GLY A 55 8.25 -15.68 3.18
N GLU A 56 9.45 -15.47 3.67
CA GLU A 56 9.75 -14.56 4.76
C GLU A 56 10.69 -13.44 4.33
N ILE A 57 10.46 -12.26 4.86
CA ILE A 57 11.37 -11.13 4.72
C ILE A 57 12.18 -11.00 6.01
N LYS A 58 13.50 -11.05 5.88
CA LYS A 58 14.44 -10.93 7.00
C LYS A 58 15.37 -9.75 6.80
N PHE A 59 15.77 -9.16 7.91
CA PHE A 59 16.76 -8.08 7.88
C PHE A 59 18.03 -8.59 8.58
N ASN A 60 19.04 -8.95 7.77
CA ASN A 60 20.29 -9.49 8.23
C ASN A 60 21.44 -8.55 7.87
N ASN A 61 22.30 -8.20 8.84
CA ASN A 61 23.49 -7.37 8.64
C ASN A 61 23.24 -6.08 7.83
N GLY A 62 22.15 -5.36 8.12
CA GLY A 62 21.80 -4.13 7.43
C GLY A 62 21.21 -4.34 6.02
N LYS A 63 20.96 -5.58 5.61
CA LYS A 63 20.38 -5.92 4.30
C LYS A 63 19.04 -6.61 4.45
N LEU A 64 18.11 -6.22 3.63
CA LEU A 64 16.82 -6.91 3.46
C LEU A 64 17.05 -8.13 2.56
N GLU A 65 16.64 -9.29 3.04
CA GLU A 65 16.68 -10.56 2.34
C GLU A 65 15.26 -11.16 2.29
N TYR A 66 14.88 -11.69 1.15
CA TYR A 66 13.69 -12.53 1.01
C TYR A 66 14.13 -13.99 0.98
N GLN A 67 13.46 -14.82 1.77
CA GLN A 67 13.63 -16.27 1.77
C GLN A 67 12.30 -16.91 1.37
N GLY A 68 12.24 -17.49 0.18
CA GLY A 68 11.08 -18.24 -0.29
C GLY A 68 10.87 -19.54 0.46
N ASP A 69 9.69 -20.14 0.31
CA ASP A 69 9.35 -21.45 0.91
C ASP A 69 10.26 -22.59 0.40
N ASP A 70 10.89 -22.41 -0.75
CA ASP A 70 11.91 -23.30 -1.31
C ASP A 70 13.32 -23.10 -0.68
N ASN A 71 13.42 -22.33 0.39
CA ASN A 71 14.65 -21.92 1.08
C ASN A 71 15.67 -21.13 0.24
N LYS A 72 15.34 -20.73 -0.97
CA LYS A 72 16.19 -19.82 -1.75
C LYS A 72 16.16 -18.42 -1.16
N LYS A 73 17.34 -17.81 -1.06
CA LYS A 73 17.51 -16.47 -0.55
C LYS A 73 17.84 -15.52 -1.68
N PHE A 74 17.15 -14.38 -1.68
CA PHE A 74 17.36 -13.32 -2.65
C PHE A 74 17.56 -11.99 -1.91
N GLY A 75 18.57 -11.23 -2.30
CA GLY A 75 18.69 -9.84 -1.84
C GLY A 75 17.57 -8.98 -2.42
N VAL A 76 17.05 -8.02 -1.65
CA VAL A 76 15.93 -7.14 -2.07
C VAL A 76 16.18 -6.41 -3.39
N GLY A 77 17.45 -6.21 -3.78
CA GLY A 77 17.79 -5.66 -5.10
C GLY A 77 17.36 -6.54 -6.28
N ALA A 78 17.29 -7.86 -6.08
CA ALA A 78 16.88 -8.85 -7.08
C ALA A 78 15.38 -9.18 -7.04
N ILE A 79 14.64 -8.59 -6.09
CA ILE A 79 13.23 -8.86 -5.88
C ILE A 79 12.39 -7.83 -6.64
N ALA A 80 11.26 -8.27 -7.18
CA ALA A 80 10.31 -7.39 -7.84
C ALA A 80 9.91 -6.20 -6.95
N ASN A 81 9.69 -5.03 -7.55
CA ASN A 81 9.40 -3.80 -6.81
C ASN A 81 8.20 -3.94 -5.86
N GLY A 82 7.20 -4.75 -6.23
CA GLY A 82 6.04 -5.01 -5.39
C GLY A 82 6.38 -5.63 -4.03
N LEU A 83 7.29 -6.60 -3.99
CA LEU A 83 7.76 -7.22 -2.75
C LEU A 83 8.44 -6.21 -1.81
N LYS A 84 9.06 -5.16 -2.36
CA LYS A 84 9.72 -4.12 -1.56
C LYS A 84 8.73 -3.33 -0.70
N SER A 85 7.52 -3.05 -1.21
CA SER A 85 6.48 -2.36 -0.44
C SER A 85 6.02 -3.17 0.77
N PHE A 86 5.79 -4.47 0.58
CA PHE A 86 5.49 -5.39 1.69
C PHE A 86 6.66 -5.49 2.68
N ALA A 87 7.90 -5.54 2.18
CA ALA A 87 9.11 -5.59 3.01
C ALA A 87 9.26 -4.36 3.90
N ILE A 88 8.98 -3.17 3.37
CA ILE A 88 9.03 -1.91 4.11
C ILE A 88 7.99 -1.92 5.23
N ILE A 89 6.73 -2.28 4.91
CA ILE A 89 5.67 -2.39 5.91
C ILE A 89 6.05 -3.38 7.00
N LYS A 90 6.47 -4.59 6.62
CA LYS A 90 6.92 -5.62 7.56
C LYS A 90 8.00 -5.09 8.49
N ARG A 91 9.00 -4.41 7.94
CA ARG A 91 10.11 -3.89 8.73
C ARG A 91 9.68 -2.76 9.68
N LEU A 92 8.78 -1.88 9.25
CA LEU A 92 8.23 -0.83 10.11
C LEU A 92 7.39 -1.43 11.26
N LEU A 93 6.65 -2.51 10.99
CA LEU A 93 5.93 -3.28 12.02
C LEU A 93 6.89 -3.90 13.03
N ASP A 94 7.92 -4.63 12.55
CA ASP A 94 8.90 -5.30 13.39
C ASP A 94 9.67 -4.32 14.29
N ASN A 95 9.95 -3.13 13.76
CA ASN A 95 10.62 -2.07 14.49
C ASN A 95 9.69 -1.27 15.41
N GLY A 96 8.39 -1.57 15.45
CA GLY A 96 7.43 -0.91 16.31
C GLY A 96 7.05 0.52 15.91
N TYR A 97 7.30 0.91 14.65
CA TYR A 97 6.93 2.26 14.16
C TYR A 97 5.47 2.39 13.73
N MET A 98 4.76 1.28 13.53
CA MET A 98 3.33 1.27 13.23
C MET A 98 2.55 0.99 14.51
N GLN A 99 2.19 2.03 15.22
CA GLN A 99 1.46 1.97 16.49
C GLN A 99 0.03 2.48 16.32
N GLU A 100 -0.85 2.17 17.28
CA GLU A 100 -2.22 2.69 17.31
C GLU A 100 -2.20 4.22 17.16
N ASP A 101 -3.13 4.76 16.39
CA ASP A 101 -3.27 6.18 16.06
C ASP A 101 -2.08 6.81 15.28
N SER A 102 -1.08 6.04 14.89
CA SER A 102 0.00 6.57 14.05
C SER A 102 -0.54 7.00 12.70
N LEU A 103 -0.06 8.14 12.20
CA LEU A 103 -0.33 8.60 10.85
C LEU A 103 0.60 7.91 9.86
N PHE A 104 0.01 7.31 8.83
CA PHE A 104 0.71 6.64 7.75
C PHE A 104 0.27 7.22 6.40
N ILE A 105 1.20 7.86 5.69
CA ILE A 105 0.93 8.49 4.40
C ILE A 105 1.62 7.68 3.32
N ILE A 106 0.85 7.26 2.31
CA ILE A 106 1.34 6.48 1.18
C ILE A 106 0.87 7.13 -0.11
N ASP A 107 1.81 7.46 -0.98
CA ASP A 107 1.54 8.03 -2.28
C ASP A 107 1.68 6.95 -3.35
N GLU A 108 0.61 6.72 -4.11
CA GLU A 108 0.51 5.76 -5.21
C GLU A 108 1.14 4.38 -4.91
N PRO A 109 0.70 3.68 -3.85
CA PRO A 109 1.32 2.41 -3.42
C PRO A 109 1.23 1.30 -4.47
N GLU A 110 0.28 1.40 -5.39
CA GLU A 110 0.06 0.44 -6.46
C GLU A 110 1.03 0.57 -7.64
N VAL A 111 1.74 1.68 -7.75
CA VAL A 111 2.71 1.90 -8.82
C VAL A 111 3.79 0.82 -8.76
N HIS A 112 4.05 0.18 -9.90
CA HIS A 112 4.94 -0.97 -10.05
C HIS A 112 4.45 -2.30 -9.45
N LEU A 113 3.21 -2.38 -8.95
CA LEU A 113 2.57 -3.63 -8.58
C LEU A 113 1.85 -4.25 -9.78
N HIS A 114 2.05 -5.56 -9.99
CA HIS A 114 1.16 -6.32 -10.86
C HIS A 114 -0.29 -6.20 -10.34
N PRO A 115 -1.33 -6.16 -11.19
CA PRO A 115 -2.72 -5.98 -10.74
C PRO A 115 -3.14 -6.91 -9.60
N GLU A 116 -2.73 -8.18 -9.62
CA GLU A 116 -3.00 -9.12 -8.53
C GLU A 116 -2.37 -8.68 -7.20
N TRP A 117 -1.14 -8.15 -7.26
CA TRP A 117 -0.44 -7.64 -6.09
C TRP A 117 -1.04 -6.34 -5.55
N GLN A 118 -1.70 -5.55 -6.41
CA GLN A 118 -2.47 -4.39 -5.97
C GLN A 118 -3.61 -4.82 -5.04
N LEU A 119 -4.29 -5.93 -5.35
CA LEU A 119 -5.36 -6.47 -4.50
C LEU A 119 -4.80 -6.89 -3.13
N PHE A 120 -3.72 -7.67 -3.10
CA PHE A 120 -3.10 -8.10 -1.84
C PHE A 120 -2.60 -6.92 -1.01
N PHE A 121 -2.05 -5.90 -1.66
CA PHE A 121 -1.56 -4.73 -0.96
C PHE A 121 -2.70 -3.88 -0.38
N ALA A 122 -3.78 -3.70 -1.14
CA ALA A 122 -5.00 -3.04 -0.67
C ALA A 122 -5.59 -3.77 0.55
N GLU A 123 -5.69 -5.11 0.48
CA GLU A 123 -6.17 -5.92 1.61
C GLU A 123 -5.28 -5.76 2.84
N LEU A 124 -3.94 -5.79 2.66
CA LEU A 124 -2.99 -5.56 3.75
C LEU A 124 -3.22 -4.20 4.44
N LEU A 125 -3.41 -3.12 3.67
CA LEU A 125 -3.65 -1.79 4.23
C LEU A 125 -4.94 -1.74 5.05
N VAL A 126 -6.01 -2.39 4.57
CA VAL A 126 -7.27 -2.51 5.29
C VAL A 126 -7.09 -3.32 6.59
N ILE A 127 -6.36 -4.43 6.55
CA ILE A 127 -6.05 -5.23 7.75
C ILE A 127 -5.22 -4.42 8.76
N LEU A 128 -4.24 -3.66 8.29
CA LEU A 128 -3.43 -2.79 9.14
C LEU A 128 -4.28 -1.73 9.85
N GLN A 129 -5.20 -1.08 9.12
CA GLN A 129 -6.12 -0.12 9.70
C GLN A 129 -7.01 -0.78 10.76
N MET A 130 -7.65 -1.91 10.41
CA MET A 130 -8.56 -2.63 11.30
C MET A 130 -7.87 -3.11 12.59
N LYS A 131 -6.68 -3.71 12.46
CA LYS A 131 -5.96 -4.34 13.57
C LYS A 131 -5.17 -3.37 14.44
N LEU A 132 -4.62 -2.32 13.84
CA LEU A 132 -3.72 -1.36 14.51
C LEU A 132 -4.33 0.04 14.64
N LYS A 133 -5.55 0.25 14.12
CA LYS A 133 -6.25 1.55 14.10
C LYS A 133 -5.38 2.69 13.56
N LEU A 134 -4.59 2.40 12.54
CA LEU A 134 -3.75 3.41 11.90
C LEU A 134 -4.60 4.48 11.23
N LYS A 135 -4.18 5.73 11.33
CA LYS A 135 -4.70 6.82 10.50
C LYS A 135 -3.93 6.83 9.18
N MET A 136 -4.60 6.53 8.07
CA MET A 136 -3.94 6.43 6.77
C MET A 136 -4.45 7.49 5.80
N LEU A 137 -3.51 8.10 5.08
CA LEU A 137 -3.79 8.91 3.90
C LEU A 137 -3.14 8.20 2.71
N ILE A 138 -3.94 7.81 1.74
CA ILE A 138 -3.50 7.06 0.57
C ILE A 138 -3.92 7.84 -0.67
N THR A 139 -2.98 8.12 -1.58
CA THR A 139 -3.30 8.61 -2.92
C THR A 139 -3.24 7.46 -3.91
N SER A 140 -4.06 7.50 -4.96
CA SER A 140 -4.07 6.49 -6.00
C SER A 140 -4.69 7.02 -7.29
N HIS A 141 -4.16 6.56 -8.42
CA HIS A 141 -4.75 6.74 -9.75
C HIS A 141 -5.31 5.44 -10.34
N SER A 142 -5.23 4.32 -9.61
CA SER A 142 -5.70 3.02 -10.06
C SER A 142 -7.16 2.78 -9.66
N PRO A 143 -8.09 2.64 -10.63
CA PRO A 143 -9.46 2.28 -10.32
C PRO A 143 -9.55 0.91 -9.64
N TYR A 144 -8.66 -0.03 -9.98
CA TYR A 144 -8.62 -1.36 -9.39
C TYR A 144 -8.20 -1.31 -7.92
N PHE A 145 -7.19 -0.49 -7.61
CA PHE A 145 -6.72 -0.34 -6.23
C PHE A 145 -7.77 0.34 -5.35
N LEU A 146 -8.41 1.40 -5.86
CA LEU A 146 -9.50 2.10 -5.17
C LEU A 146 -10.68 1.13 -4.90
N GLN A 147 -11.09 0.36 -5.92
CA GLN A 147 -12.16 -0.62 -5.78
C GLN A 147 -11.78 -1.74 -4.79
N ALA A 148 -10.52 -2.16 -4.78
CA ALA A 148 -10.04 -3.16 -3.82
C ALA A 148 -10.15 -2.64 -2.38
N ILE A 149 -9.75 -1.39 -2.11
CA ILE A 149 -9.92 -0.76 -0.78
C ILE A 149 -11.39 -0.76 -0.38
N GLU A 150 -12.31 -0.38 -1.29
CA GLU A 150 -13.74 -0.39 -1.02
C GLU A 150 -14.26 -1.80 -0.68
N VAL A 151 -13.93 -2.80 -1.51
CA VAL A 151 -14.37 -4.18 -1.32
C VAL A 151 -13.84 -4.76 -0.01
N PHE A 152 -12.55 -4.57 0.28
CA PHE A 152 -11.95 -5.11 1.51
C PHE A 152 -12.43 -4.36 2.76
N SER A 153 -12.67 -3.05 2.70
CA SER A 153 -13.25 -2.32 3.83
C SER A 153 -14.66 -2.83 4.17
N LYS A 154 -15.48 -3.17 3.16
CA LYS A 154 -16.77 -3.83 3.34
C LYS A 154 -16.62 -5.25 3.91
N LYS A 155 -15.70 -6.05 3.36
CA LYS A 155 -15.38 -7.41 3.84
C LYS A 155 -15.03 -7.43 5.33
N TYR A 156 -14.20 -6.49 5.75
CA TYR A 156 -13.72 -6.39 7.13
C TYR A 156 -14.60 -5.48 8.03
N LYS A 157 -15.72 -4.96 7.49
CA LYS A 157 -16.72 -4.16 8.23
C LYS A 157 -16.12 -2.87 8.86
N ILE A 158 -15.27 -2.20 8.13
CA ILE A 158 -14.66 -0.93 8.52
C ILE A 158 -15.01 0.22 7.56
N SER A 159 -15.99 0.04 6.68
CA SER A 159 -16.37 1.04 5.66
C SER A 159 -16.69 2.40 6.25
N ASP A 160 -17.28 2.44 7.45
CA ASP A 160 -17.63 3.70 8.13
C ASP A 160 -16.42 4.52 8.57
N THR A 161 -15.21 3.94 8.51
CA THR A 161 -13.95 4.60 8.86
C THR A 161 -13.12 4.98 7.63
N VAL A 162 -13.61 4.69 6.43
CA VAL A 162 -12.92 4.93 5.16
C VAL A 162 -13.64 6.02 4.40
N HIS A 163 -12.93 7.10 4.07
CA HIS A 163 -13.46 8.24 3.34
C HIS A 163 -12.70 8.45 2.04
N TYR A 164 -13.42 8.80 1.00
CA TYR A 164 -12.89 8.97 -0.34
C TYR A 164 -12.94 10.45 -0.75
N TYR A 165 -11.85 10.91 -1.34
CA TYR A 165 -11.72 12.28 -1.78
C TYR A 165 -11.20 12.31 -3.20
N LEU A 166 -11.82 13.11 -4.06
CA LEU A 166 -11.39 13.37 -5.43
C LEU A 166 -10.72 14.73 -5.51
N ALA A 167 -9.48 14.75 -6.03
CA ALA A 167 -8.77 15.97 -6.36
C ALA A 167 -9.00 16.31 -7.84
N GLU A 168 -9.61 17.45 -8.12
CA GLU A 168 -9.91 17.91 -9.46
C GLU A 168 -9.12 19.19 -9.77
N ARG A 169 -8.40 19.18 -10.89
CA ARG A 169 -7.66 20.36 -11.34
C ARG A 169 -8.62 21.46 -11.79
N GLN A 170 -8.33 22.69 -11.37
CA GLN A 170 -8.98 23.90 -11.85
C GLN A 170 -7.97 24.85 -12.50
N GLU A 171 -8.45 25.95 -13.07
CA GLU A 171 -7.59 26.96 -13.71
C GLU A 171 -6.55 27.52 -12.72
N GLU A 172 -6.96 27.73 -11.47
CA GLU A 172 -6.10 28.22 -10.39
C GLU A 172 -6.00 27.18 -9.26
N GLY A 173 -5.26 26.06 -9.50
CA GLY A 173 -4.97 25.09 -8.46
C GLY A 173 -5.78 23.79 -8.55
N ALA A 174 -6.19 23.24 -7.41
CA ALA A 174 -6.99 22.03 -7.32
C ALA A 174 -8.03 22.13 -6.20
N ILE A 175 -9.19 21.52 -6.41
CA ILE A 175 -10.21 21.33 -5.38
C ILE A 175 -10.24 19.89 -4.98
N VAL A 176 -10.36 19.65 -3.67
CA VAL A 176 -10.55 18.31 -3.09
C VAL A 176 -11.95 18.23 -2.53
N ARG A 177 -12.75 17.28 -3.00
CA ARG A 177 -14.13 17.06 -2.53
C ARG A 177 -14.32 15.65 -2.03
N ASN A 178 -15.14 15.48 -0.99
CA ASN A 178 -15.56 14.15 -0.54
C ASN A 178 -16.48 13.50 -1.57
N VAL A 179 -16.25 12.21 -1.86
CA VAL A 179 -16.99 11.41 -2.84
C VAL A 179 -17.50 10.10 -2.27
N ASP A 180 -17.67 9.98 -0.98
CA ASP A 180 -18.17 8.77 -0.31
C ASP A 180 -19.51 8.29 -0.90
N ASN A 181 -20.36 9.22 -1.31
CA ASN A 181 -21.67 8.92 -1.90
C ASN A 181 -21.66 8.87 -3.45
N ASP A 182 -20.50 9.03 -4.08
CA ASP A 182 -20.38 9.13 -5.55
C ASP A 182 -19.15 8.39 -6.08
N LEU A 183 -18.84 7.24 -5.53
CA LEU A 183 -17.72 6.41 -5.95
C LEU A 183 -17.86 5.91 -7.39
N ASP A 184 -19.09 5.62 -7.82
CA ASP A 184 -19.34 5.17 -9.19
C ASP A 184 -18.91 6.21 -10.24
N ALA A 185 -19.16 7.49 -10.00
CA ALA A 185 -18.70 8.56 -10.89
C ALA A 185 -17.17 8.66 -10.85
N THR A 186 -16.56 8.47 -9.68
CA THR A 186 -15.10 8.44 -9.53
C THR A 186 -14.47 7.29 -10.32
N TYR A 187 -15.04 6.08 -10.24
CA TYR A 187 -14.60 4.94 -11.06
C TYR A 187 -14.71 5.19 -12.56
N LYS A 188 -15.85 5.76 -13.00
CA LYS A 188 -16.04 6.16 -14.41
C LYS A 188 -14.99 7.15 -14.87
N LEU A 189 -14.67 8.14 -14.05
CA LEU A 189 -13.63 9.13 -14.35
C LEU A 189 -12.26 8.47 -14.53
N LEU A 190 -11.86 7.60 -13.60
CA LEU A 190 -10.59 6.89 -13.68
C LEU A 190 -10.54 5.87 -14.84
N ALA A 191 -11.68 5.32 -15.24
CA ALA A 191 -11.81 4.39 -16.35
C ALA A 191 -11.92 5.06 -17.73
N GLN A 192 -12.08 6.38 -17.79
CA GLN A 192 -12.23 7.15 -19.05
C GLN A 192 -11.20 6.79 -20.15
N PRO A 193 -9.90 6.63 -19.85
CA PRO A 193 -8.93 6.26 -20.87
C PRO A 193 -9.24 4.91 -21.53
N ILE A 194 -9.73 3.94 -20.77
CA ILE A 194 -10.08 2.59 -21.27
C ILE A 194 -11.34 2.69 -22.15
N ILE A 195 -12.34 3.45 -21.72
CA ILE A 195 -13.58 3.67 -22.48
C ILE A 195 -13.24 4.32 -23.82
N LYS A 196 -12.41 5.37 -23.82
CA LYS A 196 -11.99 6.06 -25.03
C LYS A 196 -11.21 5.16 -26.01
N LEU A 197 -10.33 4.31 -25.51
CA LEU A 197 -9.62 3.32 -26.33
C LEU A 197 -10.57 2.33 -26.97
N ARG A 198 -11.60 1.90 -26.26
CA ARG A 198 -12.62 0.99 -26.78
C ARG A 198 -13.44 1.64 -27.91
N GLU A 199 -13.89 2.88 -27.71
CA GLU A 199 -14.60 3.65 -28.74
C GLU A 199 -13.75 3.81 -30.02
N MET A 200 -12.46 4.13 -29.85
CA MET A 200 -11.53 4.22 -30.98
C MET A 200 -11.37 2.88 -31.72
N TYR A 201 -11.30 1.77 -30.98
CA TYR A 201 -11.18 0.44 -31.56
C TYR A 201 -12.46 0.03 -32.32
N GLU A 202 -13.62 0.33 -31.79
CA GLU A 202 -14.92 0.07 -32.44
C GLU A 202 -15.02 0.87 -33.76
N ALA A 203 -14.66 2.16 -33.75
CA ALA A 203 -14.66 2.99 -34.98
C ALA A 203 -13.75 2.44 -36.07
N LEU A 204 -12.54 1.95 -35.72
CA LEU A 204 -11.61 1.33 -36.69
C LEU A 204 -12.17 0.06 -37.32
N ASN A 205 -13.01 -0.69 -36.61
CA ASN A 205 -13.62 -1.91 -37.13
C ASN A 205 -14.85 -1.63 -38.02
N ASP A 206 -15.55 -0.52 -37.82
CA ASP A 206 -16.67 -0.11 -38.65
C ASP A 206 -16.21 0.48 -40.00
N ASP A 207 -15.07 1.20 -40.04
CA ASP A 207 -14.47 1.71 -41.27
C ASP A 207 -13.92 0.60 -42.18
N ASN A 208 -13.73 -0.62 -41.67
CA ASN A 208 -13.24 -1.81 -42.44
C ASN A 208 -14.38 -2.71 -42.91
N ARG A 209 -15.65 -2.33 -42.77
CA ARG A 209 -16.84 -3.04 -43.31
C ARG A 209 -17.43 -2.30 -44.49
#